data_5e6373ca1a5639f6ef76e3bc09ea0178
#
_entry.id   5e6373ca1a5639f6ef76e3bc09ea0178
#
_cell.length_a   1.000
_cell.length_b   1.000
_cell.length_c   1.000
_cell.angle_alpha   90.00
_cell.angle_beta   90.00
_cell.angle_gamma   90.00
#
_symmetry.space_group_name_H-M   'P 1'
#
loop_
_entity.id
_entity.type
_entity.pdbx_description
1 polymer ?
#
loop_
_entity_poly.entity_id
_entity_poly.type
_entity_poly.pdbx_seq_one_letter_code
_entity_poly.pdbx_strand_id
1 'polypeptide(L)'
;MHKESYEKVMVGLNFDVTMKNLAGFLALREEMGSKRPRLELSWLVLPENEEDTELFKEYWEPRADAIEIWKPHNFGDGRSYRQRYEDTAMKNTCGRPENGPLQIQWNGEVIPCCYDYNNVIVLGNAFEEPVLDILNGEKYQLLRISHREKKFSLFPYCNQCDQLLAHADALVYTNRHNLPPEVAVKLSNTDLYNLVDDKSFDTDAFNEKYADGLVDPAD
;
A
#
# COMPACT_ATOMS: atom_id res chain seq x y z
N MET A 1 9.22 -12.06 21.52
CA MET A 1 7.96 -12.35 20.81
C MET A 1 7.28 -13.51 21.52
N HIS A 2 6.08 -13.30 22.06
CA HIS A 2 5.35 -14.27 22.85
C HIS A 2 4.35 -15.06 21.99
N LYS A 3 4.14 -16.31 22.35
CA LYS A 3 3.22 -17.20 21.65
C LYS A 3 1.78 -16.68 21.68
N GLU A 4 1.34 -16.20 22.83
CA GLU A 4 -0.01 -15.71 23.05
C GLU A 4 -0.35 -14.50 22.16
N SER A 5 0.57 -13.53 22.07
CA SER A 5 0.38 -12.35 21.21
C SER A 5 0.41 -12.72 19.73
N TYR A 6 1.30 -13.64 19.33
CA TYR A 6 1.34 -14.14 17.95
C TYR A 6 0.04 -14.83 17.56
N GLU A 7 -0.44 -15.81 18.33
CA GLU A 7 -1.64 -16.58 18.00
C GLU A 7 -2.93 -15.75 18.10
N LYS A 8 -2.91 -14.67 18.87
CA LYS A 8 -4.02 -13.72 18.93
C LYS A 8 -4.11 -12.84 17.68
N VAL A 9 -2.98 -12.44 17.11
CA VAL A 9 -2.92 -11.64 15.88
C VAL A 9 -3.08 -12.51 14.64
N MET A 10 -2.39 -13.64 14.61
CA MET A 10 -2.37 -14.58 13.49
C MET A 10 -3.37 -15.71 13.71
N VAL A 11 -4.66 -15.35 13.70
CA VAL A 11 -5.76 -16.27 14.01
C VAL A 11 -5.72 -17.53 13.16
N GLY A 12 -5.71 -18.68 13.82
CA GLY A 12 -5.67 -20.00 13.17
C GLY A 12 -4.26 -20.52 12.88
N LEU A 13 -3.22 -19.72 13.13
CA LEU A 13 -1.83 -20.17 13.03
C LEU A 13 -1.30 -20.64 14.39
N ASN A 14 -0.30 -21.53 14.35
CA ASN A 14 0.38 -22.04 15.53
C ASN A 14 1.82 -21.50 15.57
N PHE A 15 2.16 -20.82 16.65
CA PHE A 15 3.47 -20.19 16.83
C PHE A 15 4.62 -21.18 16.73
N ASP A 16 4.52 -22.33 17.45
CA ASP A 16 5.61 -23.31 17.51
C ASP A 16 5.86 -23.93 16.12
N VAL A 17 4.80 -24.17 15.35
CA VAL A 17 4.90 -24.69 13.97
C VAL A 17 5.56 -23.65 13.08
N THR A 18 5.17 -22.38 13.17
CA THR A 18 5.76 -21.30 12.38
C THR A 18 7.24 -21.14 12.69
N MET A 19 7.61 -21.10 13.97
CA MET A 19 9.02 -21.00 14.38
C MET A 19 9.85 -22.19 13.95
N LYS A 20 9.31 -23.41 14.04
CA LYS A 20 9.95 -24.62 13.55
C LYS A 20 10.20 -24.58 12.05
N ASN A 21 9.21 -24.13 11.27
CA ASN A 21 9.33 -24.02 9.82
C ASN A 21 10.38 -23.00 9.41
N LEU A 22 10.41 -21.82 10.06
CA LEU A 22 11.42 -20.80 9.82
C LEU A 22 12.83 -21.27 10.20
N ALA A 23 12.98 -21.93 11.34
CA ALA A 23 14.27 -22.49 11.76
C ALA A 23 14.72 -23.60 10.78
N GLY A 24 13.83 -24.47 10.36
CA GLY A 24 14.13 -25.53 9.36
C GLY A 24 14.52 -24.96 8.02
N PHE A 25 13.84 -23.90 7.57
CA PHE A 25 14.19 -23.17 6.33
C PHE A 25 15.61 -22.60 6.40
N LEU A 26 15.95 -21.91 7.49
CA LEU A 26 17.28 -21.33 7.68
C LEU A 26 18.38 -22.40 7.73
N ALA A 27 18.14 -23.49 8.47
CA ALA A 27 19.08 -24.60 8.56
C ALA A 27 19.32 -25.28 7.21
N LEU A 28 18.25 -25.56 6.45
CA LEU A 28 18.37 -26.15 5.10
C LEU A 28 19.11 -25.21 4.14
N ARG A 29 18.84 -23.91 4.19
CA ARG A 29 19.52 -22.91 3.37
C ARG A 29 21.02 -22.85 3.67
N GLU A 30 21.39 -22.95 4.95
CA GLU A 30 22.79 -23.01 5.39
C GLU A 30 23.48 -24.31 4.94
N GLU A 31 22.83 -25.45 5.12
CA GLU A 31 23.33 -26.77 4.65
C GLU A 31 23.61 -26.78 3.14
N MET A 32 22.73 -26.14 2.37
CA MET A 32 22.89 -25.99 0.91
C MET A 32 23.93 -24.94 0.50
N GLY A 33 24.52 -24.21 1.41
CA GLY A 33 25.40 -23.06 1.12
C GLY A 33 24.72 -21.96 0.29
N SER A 34 23.38 -21.89 0.33
CA SER A 34 22.59 -20.99 -0.50
C SER A 34 22.20 -19.71 0.26
N LYS A 35 22.17 -18.59 -0.48
CA LYS A 35 21.59 -17.32 0.00
C LYS A 35 20.16 -17.09 -0.49
N ARG A 36 19.59 -18.05 -1.22
CA ARG A 36 18.23 -17.97 -1.80
C ARG A 36 17.43 -19.23 -1.45
N PRO A 37 16.08 -19.08 -1.33
CA PRO A 37 15.33 -17.80 -1.34
C PRO A 37 15.68 -16.94 -0.14
N ARG A 38 15.45 -15.61 -0.24
CA ARG A 38 15.63 -14.66 0.87
C ARG A 38 14.49 -14.81 1.87
N LEU A 39 14.80 -14.62 3.15
CA LEU A 39 13.82 -14.53 4.23
C LEU A 39 13.60 -13.05 4.58
N GLU A 40 12.45 -12.53 4.24
CA GLU A 40 12.04 -11.17 4.60
C GLU A 40 10.80 -11.26 5.50
N LEU A 41 10.84 -10.62 6.65
CA LEU A 41 9.79 -10.69 7.66
C LEU A 41 9.18 -9.31 7.89
N SER A 42 7.85 -9.25 7.87
CA SER A 42 7.10 -8.05 8.19
C SER A 42 6.37 -8.20 9.51
N TRP A 43 6.49 -7.19 10.37
CA TRP A 43 5.81 -7.09 11.65
C TRP A 43 4.81 -5.94 11.60
N LEU A 44 3.54 -6.23 11.81
CA LEU A 44 2.50 -5.21 11.94
C LEU A 44 2.24 -4.96 13.43
N VAL A 45 2.52 -3.75 13.88
CA VAL A 45 2.32 -3.36 15.29
C VAL A 45 0.83 -3.15 15.56
N LEU A 46 0.27 -4.03 16.37
CA LEU A 46 -1.12 -3.97 16.84
C LEU A 46 -1.13 -3.89 18.38
N PRO A 47 -2.25 -3.50 19.00
CA PRO A 47 -2.38 -3.50 20.46
C PRO A 47 -2.00 -4.81 21.14
N GLU A 48 -2.26 -5.91 20.44
CA GLU A 48 -2.07 -7.26 20.93
C GLU A 48 -0.62 -7.71 20.96
N ASN A 49 0.27 -7.07 20.19
CA ASN A 49 1.67 -7.48 20.01
C ASN A 49 2.67 -6.32 20.15
N GLU A 50 2.23 -5.14 20.51
CA GLU A 50 3.08 -3.93 20.57
C GLU A 50 4.29 -4.14 21.50
N GLU A 51 4.07 -4.77 22.65
CA GLU A 51 5.11 -5.05 23.64
C GLU A 51 6.18 -6.03 23.13
N ASP A 52 5.84 -6.83 22.13
CA ASP A 52 6.75 -7.80 21.51
C ASP A 52 7.61 -7.23 20.38
N THR A 53 7.39 -5.97 19.99
CA THR A 53 8.03 -5.39 18.81
C THR A 53 9.56 -5.38 18.89
N GLU A 54 10.12 -5.00 20.03
CA GLU A 54 11.58 -5.00 20.21
C GLU A 54 12.11 -6.45 20.30
N LEU A 55 11.39 -7.37 20.93
CA LEU A 55 11.77 -8.79 20.98
C LEU A 55 11.77 -9.41 19.57
N PHE A 56 10.80 -9.04 18.72
CA PHE A 56 10.79 -9.45 17.31
C PHE A 56 12.04 -8.95 16.60
N LYS A 57 12.34 -7.66 16.73
CA LYS A 57 13.49 -7.02 16.09
C LYS A 57 14.80 -7.66 16.52
N GLU A 58 15.06 -7.74 17.82
CA GLU A 58 16.29 -8.33 18.37
C GLU A 58 16.50 -9.78 17.94
N TYR A 59 15.43 -10.57 17.88
CA TYR A 59 15.52 -11.96 17.48
C TYR A 59 15.76 -12.14 15.98
N TRP A 60 15.04 -11.39 15.12
CA TRP A 60 15.04 -11.63 13.69
C TRP A 60 16.07 -10.82 12.91
N GLU A 61 16.47 -9.66 13.38
CA GLU A 61 17.43 -8.81 12.66
C GLU A 61 18.75 -9.52 12.32
N PRO A 62 19.35 -10.33 13.21
CA PRO A 62 20.57 -11.08 12.87
C PRO A 62 20.31 -12.38 12.08
N ARG A 63 19.07 -12.80 11.86
CA ARG A 63 18.69 -14.10 11.27
C ARG A 63 18.01 -14.01 9.93
N ALA A 64 17.18 -12.99 9.73
CA ALA A 64 16.48 -12.74 8.49
C ALA A 64 17.32 -11.88 7.54
N ASP A 65 17.08 -11.99 6.23
CA ASP A 65 17.74 -11.15 5.22
C ASP A 65 17.22 -9.70 5.25
N ALA A 66 15.97 -9.52 5.66
CA ALA A 66 15.40 -8.23 5.96
C ALA A 66 14.24 -8.34 6.95
N ILE A 67 14.03 -7.28 7.73
CA ILE A 67 12.84 -7.10 8.55
C ILE A 67 12.22 -5.73 8.30
N GLU A 68 10.91 -5.67 8.42
CA GLU A 68 10.13 -4.43 8.33
C GLU A 68 9.11 -4.39 9.47
N ILE A 69 9.02 -3.25 10.12
CA ILE A 69 8.05 -3.00 11.20
C ILE A 69 7.10 -1.91 10.71
N TRP A 70 5.82 -2.22 10.68
CA TRP A 70 4.78 -1.39 10.13
C TRP A 70 3.71 -1.05 11.16
N LYS A 71 3.09 0.10 11.03
CA LYS A 71 1.81 0.43 11.68
C LYS A 71 0.64 0.16 10.71
N PRO A 72 -0.55 -0.23 11.21
CA PRO A 72 -1.70 -0.48 10.35
C PRO A 72 -2.21 0.80 9.68
N HIS A 73 -2.78 0.68 8.50
CA HIS A 73 -3.47 1.76 7.77
C HIS A 73 -4.97 1.75 8.06
N ASN A 74 -5.63 2.89 7.86
CA ASN A 74 -7.09 2.97 7.92
C ASN A 74 -7.78 2.55 6.60
N PHE A 75 -7.04 2.24 5.56
CA PHE A 75 -7.51 1.80 4.24
C PHE A 75 -8.50 2.77 3.56
N GLY A 76 -8.55 4.03 3.95
CA GLY A 76 -9.46 5.02 3.39
C GLY A 76 -10.95 4.83 3.74
N ASP A 77 -11.31 3.78 4.46
CA ASP A 77 -12.70 3.47 4.87
C ASP A 77 -13.05 3.96 6.28
N GLY A 78 -12.17 4.77 6.87
CA GLY A 78 -12.38 5.33 8.20
C GLY A 78 -12.18 4.34 9.34
N ARG A 79 -11.59 3.18 9.09
CA ARG A 79 -11.25 2.23 10.16
C ARG A 79 -10.33 2.87 11.17
N SER A 80 -10.72 2.79 12.43
CA SER A 80 -9.92 3.26 13.55
C SER A 80 -9.06 2.12 14.08
N TYR A 81 -7.86 2.01 13.52
CA TYR A 81 -6.81 1.23 14.17
C TYR A 81 -6.02 2.16 15.07
N ARG A 82 -6.27 2.29 16.32
CA ARG A 82 -5.62 3.24 17.21
C ARG A 82 -5.30 4.59 16.55
N GLN A 83 -5.52 5.67 17.25
CA GLN A 83 -5.13 7.00 16.80
C GLN A 83 -3.61 7.05 16.56
N ARG A 84 -3.22 6.90 15.29
CA ARG A 84 -1.80 6.76 14.88
C ARG A 84 -1.08 8.08 14.82
N TYR A 85 -1.84 9.11 14.49
CA TYR A 85 -1.30 10.42 14.17
C TYR A 85 -2.13 11.47 14.88
N GLU A 86 -1.46 12.31 15.64
CA GLU A 86 -2.05 13.52 16.21
C GLU A 86 -2.07 14.67 15.20
N ASP A 87 -1.36 14.51 14.09
CA ASP A 87 -1.20 15.52 13.07
C ASP A 87 -2.44 15.58 12.17
N THR A 88 -3.00 16.78 12.05
CA THR A 88 -4.10 17.09 11.13
C THR A 88 -3.64 17.71 9.82
N ALA A 89 -2.34 18.00 9.66
CA ALA A 89 -1.79 18.51 8.41
C ALA A 89 -1.89 17.48 7.30
N MET A 90 -2.42 17.89 6.14
CA MET A 90 -2.59 17.02 4.98
C MET A 90 -1.58 17.33 3.88
N LYS A 91 -1.02 16.29 3.28
CA LYS A 91 -0.27 16.37 2.01
C LYS A 91 -1.20 16.77 0.87
N ASN A 92 -0.63 17.27 -0.21
CA ASN A 92 -1.39 17.50 -1.45
C ASN A 92 -1.81 16.16 -2.07
N THR A 93 -0.92 15.18 -2.04
CA THR A 93 -1.12 13.87 -2.63
C THR A 93 -0.37 12.81 -1.83
N CYS A 94 -0.86 11.57 -1.86
CA CYS A 94 -0.11 10.40 -1.42
C CYS A 94 0.89 9.89 -2.50
N GLY A 95 0.86 10.48 -3.70
CA GLY A 95 1.70 10.11 -4.82
C GLY A 95 1.24 8.89 -5.63
N ARG A 96 0.29 8.10 -5.13
CA ARG A 96 -0.13 6.86 -5.80
C ARG A 96 -0.81 7.05 -7.15
N PRO A 97 -1.70 8.03 -7.38
CA PRO A 97 -2.29 8.26 -8.68
C PRO A 97 -1.30 8.66 -9.77
N GLU A 98 -0.13 9.20 -9.36
CA GLU A 98 0.93 9.64 -10.29
C GLU A 98 2.04 8.59 -10.44
N ASN A 99 2.48 7.99 -9.33
CA ASN A 99 3.70 7.18 -9.28
C ASN A 99 3.51 5.81 -8.62
N GLY A 100 2.29 5.44 -8.23
CA GLY A 100 2.00 4.14 -7.63
C GLY A 100 1.88 3.02 -8.66
N PRO A 101 1.89 1.76 -8.25
CA PRO A 101 1.62 0.65 -9.13
C PRO A 101 0.16 0.67 -9.59
N LEU A 102 -0.07 0.32 -10.86
CA LEU A 102 -1.42 0.08 -11.35
C LEU A 102 -2.03 -1.11 -10.61
N GLN A 103 -3.27 -0.95 -10.16
CA GLN A 103 -4.01 -1.99 -9.47
C GLN A 103 -5.16 -2.48 -10.35
N ILE A 104 -5.09 -3.74 -10.75
CA ILE A 104 -6.16 -4.43 -11.49
C ILE A 104 -6.63 -5.59 -10.63
N GLN A 105 -7.91 -5.63 -10.37
CA GLN A 105 -8.55 -6.69 -9.60
C GLN A 105 -8.79 -7.94 -10.47
N TRP A 106 -9.08 -9.06 -9.85
CA TRP A 106 -9.31 -10.33 -10.52
C TRP A 106 -10.46 -10.31 -11.56
N ASN A 107 -11.42 -9.40 -11.41
CA ASN A 107 -12.54 -9.17 -12.32
C ASN A 107 -12.25 -8.10 -13.39
N GLY A 108 -10.99 -7.64 -13.51
CA GLY A 108 -10.56 -6.63 -14.47
C GLY A 108 -10.74 -5.18 -14.01
N GLU A 109 -11.44 -4.91 -12.91
CA GLU A 109 -11.62 -3.55 -12.41
C GLU A 109 -10.30 -2.90 -12.04
N VAL A 110 -10.11 -1.68 -12.55
CA VAL A 110 -8.95 -0.84 -12.24
C VAL A 110 -9.32 0.09 -11.09
N ILE A 111 -8.55 0.04 -10.02
CA ILE A 111 -8.77 0.81 -8.79
C ILE A 111 -7.57 1.74 -8.51
N PRO A 112 -7.76 2.82 -7.72
CA PRO A 112 -6.71 3.84 -7.51
C PRO A 112 -5.49 3.30 -6.76
N CYS A 113 -5.67 2.37 -5.84
CA CYS A 113 -4.58 1.78 -5.05
C CYS A 113 -5.05 0.58 -4.25
N CYS A 114 -4.09 -0.18 -3.67
CA CYS A 114 -4.36 -1.38 -2.86
C CYS A 114 -5.15 -1.11 -1.57
N TYR A 115 -5.35 0.14 -1.16
CA TYR A 115 -6.17 0.46 0.02
C TYR A 115 -7.67 0.47 -0.29
N ASP A 116 -8.04 0.65 -1.55
CA ASP A 116 -9.43 0.48 -2.01
C ASP A 116 -9.73 -0.98 -2.39
N TYR A 117 -9.50 -1.89 -1.44
CA TYR A 117 -9.66 -3.34 -1.68
C TYR A 117 -11.11 -3.79 -1.88
N ASN A 118 -12.09 -2.92 -1.61
CA ASN A 118 -13.52 -3.17 -1.85
C ASN A 118 -14.01 -2.61 -3.20
N ASN A 119 -13.12 -2.08 -4.04
CA ASN A 119 -13.43 -1.50 -5.35
C ASN A 119 -14.50 -0.39 -5.29
N VAL A 120 -14.40 0.49 -4.30
CA VAL A 120 -15.35 1.62 -4.15
C VAL A 120 -15.13 2.66 -5.25
N ILE A 121 -13.87 2.81 -5.69
CA ILE A 121 -13.49 3.72 -6.79
C ILE A 121 -13.07 2.87 -7.99
N VAL A 122 -13.99 2.64 -8.93
CA VAL A 122 -13.69 1.92 -10.16
C VAL A 122 -13.38 2.92 -11.28
N LEU A 123 -12.14 2.88 -11.77
CA LEU A 123 -11.61 3.81 -12.78
C LEU A 123 -11.83 3.31 -14.21
N GLY A 124 -12.01 2.00 -14.40
CA GLY A 124 -12.27 1.33 -15.68
C GLY A 124 -12.16 -0.17 -15.53
N ASN A 125 -12.28 -0.93 -16.64
CA ASN A 125 -12.14 -2.38 -16.62
C ASN A 125 -11.19 -2.85 -17.73
N ALA A 126 -10.07 -3.47 -17.33
CA ALA A 126 -9.03 -3.94 -18.25
C ALA A 126 -9.45 -5.14 -19.13
N PHE A 127 -10.62 -5.76 -18.88
CA PHE A 127 -11.20 -6.76 -19.76
C PHE A 127 -12.09 -6.15 -20.85
N GLU A 128 -12.50 -4.89 -20.69
CA GLU A 128 -13.43 -4.19 -21.57
C GLU A 128 -12.73 -3.13 -22.43
N GLU A 129 -11.63 -2.54 -21.92
CA GLU A 129 -10.91 -1.47 -22.60
C GLU A 129 -9.39 -1.54 -22.38
N PRO A 130 -8.58 -1.01 -23.29
CA PRO A 130 -7.12 -0.99 -23.14
C PRO A 130 -6.69 -0.22 -21.88
N VAL A 131 -5.70 -0.76 -21.17
CA VAL A 131 -5.18 -0.15 -19.93
C VAL A 131 -4.72 1.30 -20.11
N LEU A 132 -4.13 1.63 -21.27
CA LEU A 132 -3.71 3.01 -21.57
C LEU A 132 -4.91 3.96 -21.71
N ASP A 133 -6.03 3.48 -22.24
CA ASP A 133 -7.24 4.29 -22.35
C ASP A 133 -7.83 4.55 -20.97
N ILE A 134 -7.79 3.57 -20.06
CA ILE A 134 -8.19 3.76 -18.66
C ILE A 134 -7.29 4.81 -17.98
N LEU A 135 -5.95 4.67 -18.12
CA LEU A 135 -4.99 5.58 -17.49
C LEU A 135 -5.10 7.03 -18.00
N ASN A 136 -5.49 7.21 -19.27
CA ASN A 136 -5.73 8.51 -19.90
C ASN A 136 -7.21 8.93 -19.83
N GLY A 137 -8.08 8.04 -19.38
CA GLY A 137 -9.51 8.26 -19.28
C GLY A 137 -9.90 9.30 -18.23
N GLU A 138 -11.09 9.84 -18.40
CA GLU A 138 -11.65 10.95 -17.61
C GLU A 138 -11.59 10.67 -16.09
N LYS A 139 -12.00 9.47 -15.65
CA LYS A 139 -12.01 9.10 -14.22
C LYS A 139 -10.62 9.11 -13.61
N TYR A 140 -9.63 8.59 -14.33
CA TYR A 140 -8.26 8.54 -13.82
C TYR A 140 -7.62 9.93 -13.77
N GLN A 141 -7.90 10.75 -14.78
CA GLN A 141 -7.45 12.14 -14.82
C GLN A 141 -8.08 12.96 -13.69
N LEU A 142 -9.39 12.76 -13.42
CA LEU A 142 -10.06 13.39 -12.29
C LEU A 142 -9.40 13.04 -10.95
N LEU A 143 -9.07 11.77 -10.75
CA LEU A 143 -8.37 11.33 -9.55
C LEU A 143 -7.02 12.07 -9.39
N ARG A 144 -6.23 12.20 -10.47
CA ARG A 144 -4.95 12.94 -10.45
C ARG A 144 -5.14 14.42 -10.13
N ILE A 145 -6.10 15.06 -10.79
CA ILE A 145 -6.43 16.48 -10.56
C ILE A 145 -6.86 16.69 -9.10
N SER A 146 -7.75 15.83 -8.59
CA SER A 146 -8.19 15.90 -7.19
C SER A 146 -7.03 15.83 -6.21
N HIS A 147 -6.02 15.01 -6.50
CA HIS A 147 -4.80 14.93 -5.69
C HIS A 147 -3.93 16.20 -5.84
N ARG A 148 -3.74 16.71 -7.05
CA ARG A 148 -2.95 17.94 -7.30
C ARG A 148 -3.57 19.17 -6.62
N GLU A 149 -4.90 19.26 -6.66
CA GLU A 149 -5.65 20.40 -6.14
C GLU A 149 -6.14 20.25 -4.70
N LYS A 150 -5.89 19.12 -4.05
CA LYS A 150 -6.40 18.76 -2.71
C LYS A 150 -7.94 18.74 -2.63
N LYS A 151 -8.62 18.41 -3.73
CA LYS A 151 -10.08 18.36 -3.81
C LYS A 151 -10.55 16.90 -3.72
N PHE A 152 -10.58 16.34 -2.52
CA PHE A 152 -10.89 14.92 -2.31
C PHE A 152 -12.38 14.64 -2.10
N SER A 153 -13.26 15.63 -2.18
CA SER A 153 -14.71 15.44 -2.00
C SER A 153 -15.32 14.45 -2.99
N LEU A 154 -14.75 14.36 -4.21
CA LEU A 154 -15.15 13.41 -5.25
C LEU A 154 -14.65 11.98 -4.99
N PHE A 155 -13.69 11.82 -4.09
CA PHE A 155 -13.09 10.54 -3.74
C PHE A 155 -13.08 10.38 -2.21
N PRO A 156 -14.23 10.03 -1.59
CA PRO A 156 -14.37 9.97 -0.13
C PRO A 156 -13.34 9.06 0.55
N TYR A 157 -12.97 7.96 -0.11
CA TYR A 157 -11.91 7.06 0.36
C TYR A 157 -10.56 7.77 0.47
N CYS A 158 -10.17 8.53 -0.56
CA CYS A 158 -8.95 9.32 -0.51
C CYS A 158 -9.02 10.41 0.56
N ASN A 159 -10.17 11.08 0.70
CA ASN A 159 -10.35 12.14 1.70
C ASN A 159 -10.15 11.68 3.14
N GLN A 160 -10.46 10.41 3.43
CA GLN A 160 -10.34 9.81 4.76
C GLN A 160 -9.05 9.01 4.95
N CYS A 161 -8.22 8.89 3.90
CA CYS A 161 -7.05 8.04 3.90
C CYS A 161 -5.92 8.65 4.73
N ASP A 162 -5.39 7.88 5.69
CA ASP A 162 -4.28 8.29 6.54
C ASP A 162 -2.97 8.54 5.78
N GLN A 163 -2.86 8.05 4.53
CA GLN A 163 -1.71 8.33 3.67
C GLN A 163 -1.61 9.80 3.22
N LEU A 164 -2.69 10.56 3.35
CA LEU A 164 -2.68 12.00 3.12
C LEU A 164 -2.20 12.82 4.32
N LEU A 165 -2.07 12.22 5.49
CA LEU A 165 -1.50 12.91 6.64
C LEU A 165 -0.01 13.19 6.44
N ALA A 166 0.47 14.34 6.93
CA ALA A 166 1.83 14.81 6.67
C ALA A 166 2.91 13.84 7.19
N HIS A 167 2.65 13.19 8.32
CA HIS A 167 3.54 12.23 8.97
C HIS A 167 2.97 10.80 8.96
N ALA A 168 2.39 10.42 7.83
CA ALA A 168 1.73 9.12 7.66
C ALA A 168 2.68 7.95 7.35
N ASP A 169 3.93 8.00 7.78
CA ASP A 169 4.86 6.91 7.58
C ASP A 169 4.43 5.71 8.41
N ALA A 170 3.85 4.73 7.72
CA ALA A 170 3.46 3.47 8.33
C ALA A 170 4.66 2.59 8.62
N LEU A 171 5.74 2.74 7.86
CA LEU A 171 7.00 2.05 8.09
C LEU A 171 7.71 2.67 9.29
N VAL A 172 7.81 1.88 10.38
CA VAL A 172 8.47 2.29 11.61
C VAL A 172 9.96 1.99 11.57
N TYR A 173 10.30 0.84 11.00
CA TYR A 173 11.67 0.36 10.92
C TYR A 173 11.87 -0.57 9.73
N THR A 174 13.04 -0.50 9.11
CA THR A 174 13.53 -1.50 8.15
C THR A 174 15.04 -1.52 8.13
N ASN A 175 15.63 -2.70 7.94
CA ASN A 175 17.05 -2.88 7.65
C ASN A 175 17.32 -3.17 6.16
N ARG A 176 16.35 -2.90 5.27
CA ARG A 176 16.46 -3.08 3.82
C ARG A 176 17.49 -2.17 3.13
N HIS A 177 18.04 -1.18 3.83
CA HIS A 177 19.09 -0.30 3.26
C HIS A 177 20.34 -1.07 2.80
N ASN A 178 20.48 -2.31 3.24
CA ASN A 178 21.55 -3.20 2.84
C ASN A 178 21.24 -4.00 1.55
N LEU A 179 20.11 -3.71 0.88
CA LEU A 179 19.82 -4.31 -0.42
C LEU A 179 20.81 -3.78 -1.47
N PRO A 180 21.39 -4.67 -2.29
CA PRO A 180 22.20 -4.23 -3.43
C PRO A 180 21.39 -3.25 -4.29
N PRO A 181 22.03 -2.19 -4.84
CA PRO A 181 21.35 -1.18 -5.66
C PRO A 181 20.55 -1.78 -6.81
N GLU A 182 20.99 -2.88 -7.38
CA GLU A 182 20.31 -3.59 -8.47
C GLU A 182 18.95 -4.17 -8.06
N VAL A 183 18.75 -4.46 -6.77
CA VAL A 183 17.45 -4.95 -6.23
C VAL A 183 16.54 -3.78 -5.92
N ALA A 184 17.08 -2.67 -5.42
CA ALA A 184 16.31 -1.46 -5.12
C ALA A 184 15.72 -0.84 -6.41
N VAL A 185 16.49 -0.81 -7.51
CA VAL A 185 16.03 -0.26 -8.81
C VAL A 185 14.90 -1.07 -9.43
N LYS A 186 14.86 -2.40 -9.25
CA LYS A 186 13.78 -3.25 -9.78
C LYS A 186 12.44 -3.08 -9.08
N LEU A 187 12.37 -2.33 -7.99
CA LEU A 187 11.15 -2.06 -7.23
C LEU A 187 10.53 -0.68 -7.56
N SER A 188 11.16 0.13 -8.40
CA SER A 188 10.62 1.41 -8.84
C SER A 188 9.80 1.24 -10.13
N ASN A 189 8.49 1.34 -10.03
CA ASN A 189 7.55 1.24 -11.16
C ASN A 189 7.33 2.59 -11.86
N THR A 190 8.35 3.41 -12.00
CA THR A 190 8.20 4.77 -12.55
C THR A 190 7.91 4.81 -14.04
N ASP A 191 8.19 3.75 -14.79
CA ASP A 191 8.14 3.80 -16.25
C ASP A 191 6.71 3.73 -16.83
N LEU A 192 5.75 3.11 -16.12
CA LEU A 192 4.38 2.98 -16.63
C LEU A 192 3.68 4.34 -16.75
N TYR A 193 3.92 5.25 -15.81
CA TYR A 193 3.28 6.57 -15.77
C TYR A 193 3.88 7.56 -16.76
N ASN A 194 5.08 7.30 -17.27
CA ASN A 194 5.67 8.07 -18.37
C ASN A 194 4.95 7.86 -19.72
N LEU A 195 4.08 6.82 -19.80
CA LEU A 195 3.25 6.55 -20.97
C LEU A 195 1.93 7.32 -20.96
N VAL A 196 1.59 7.97 -19.84
CA VAL A 196 0.35 8.73 -19.70
C VAL A 196 0.55 10.13 -20.26
N ASP A 197 -0.26 10.52 -21.24
CA ASP A 197 -0.26 11.87 -21.81
C ASP A 197 -1.22 12.78 -21.05
N ASP A 198 -0.69 13.53 -20.08
CA ASP A 198 -1.46 14.51 -19.31
C ASP A 198 -1.84 15.78 -20.09
N LYS A 199 -1.30 15.96 -21.29
CA LYS A 199 -1.47 17.22 -22.06
C LYS A 199 -2.77 17.29 -22.84
N SER A 200 -3.45 16.15 -23.00
CA SER A 200 -4.70 16.06 -23.75
C SER A 200 -5.95 16.33 -22.91
N PHE A 201 -5.80 16.51 -21.60
CA PHE A 201 -6.92 16.68 -20.70
C PHE A 201 -7.31 18.16 -20.52
N ASP A 202 -8.52 18.51 -20.92
CA ASP A 202 -9.07 19.84 -20.70
C ASP A 202 -9.64 19.95 -19.28
N THR A 203 -8.82 20.54 -18.40
CA THR A 203 -9.16 20.72 -16.99
C THR A 203 -10.37 21.64 -16.78
N ASP A 204 -10.55 22.63 -17.63
CA ASP A 204 -11.60 23.63 -17.47
C ASP A 204 -12.96 23.05 -17.86
N ALA A 205 -13.04 22.38 -19.02
CA ALA A 205 -14.22 21.65 -19.44
C ALA A 205 -14.62 20.56 -18.45
N PHE A 206 -13.62 19.90 -17.85
CA PHE A 206 -13.85 18.88 -16.84
C PHE A 206 -14.42 19.47 -15.54
N ASN A 207 -13.82 20.54 -15.02
CA ASN A 207 -14.29 21.21 -13.81
C ASN A 207 -15.70 21.76 -13.97
N GLU A 208 -16.05 22.26 -15.17
CA GLU A 208 -17.40 22.74 -15.47
C GLU A 208 -18.43 21.60 -15.46
N LYS A 209 -18.08 20.45 -16.03
CA LYS A 209 -18.95 19.26 -16.11
C LYS A 209 -19.21 18.63 -14.73
N TYR A 210 -18.25 18.67 -13.81
CA TYR A 210 -18.32 18.02 -12.50
C TYR A 210 -18.34 19.02 -11.32
N ALA A 211 -18.73 20.27 -11.58
CA ALA A 211 -18.82 21.31 -10.54
C ALA A 211 -19.73 20.91 -9.37
N ASP A 212 -20.77 20.12 -9.63
CA ASP A 212 -21.75 19.63 -8.65
C ASP A 212 -21.43 18.23 -8.07
N GLY A 213 -20.26 17.67 -8.41
CA GLY A 213 -19.83 16.32 -7.99
C GLY A 213 -20.01 15.25 -9.08
N LEU A 214 -19.41 14.09 -8.88
CA LEU A 214 -19.63 12.93 -9.74
C LEU A 214 -21.07 12.43 -9.54
N VAL A 215 -21.82 12.39 -10.62
CA VAL A 215 -23.14 11.74 -10.63
C VAL A 215 -22.91 10.24 -10.45
N ASP A 216 -23.65 9.64 -9.52
CA ASP A 216 -23.60 8.20 -9.26
C ASP A 216 -23.92 7.45 -10.58
N PRO A 217 -23.10 6.48 -11.04
CA PRO A 217 -23.35 5.74 -12.27
C PRO A 217 -24.61 4.83 -12.22
N ALA A 218 -25.45 4.96 -11.18
CA ALA A 218 -26.71 4.24 -11.03
C ALA A 218 -27.96 5.03 -11.46
N ASP A 219 -27.82 6.26 -11.98
CA ASP A 219 -28.92 7.03 -12.58
C ASP A 219 -28.95 6.96 -14.11
#